data_19a3f3022c60e1e15c8ca3dcb0c04a40
#
_entry.id   19a3f3022c60e1e15c8ca3dcb0c04a40
#
_cell.length_a   1.000
_cell.length_b   1.000
_cell.length_c   1.000
_cell.angle_alpha   90.00
_cell.angle_beta   90.00
_cell.angle_gamma   90.00
#
_symmetry.space_group_name_H-M   'P 1'
#
loop_
_entity.id
_entity.type
_entity.pdbx_description
1 polymer ?
#
loop_
_entity_poly.entity_id
_entity_poly.type
_entity_poly.pdbx_seq_one_letter_code
_entity_poly.pdbx_strand_id
1 'polypeptide(L)'
;MRPTLEYIRERFDHFNRQMFGGRLPSIPIRLSNAASYLGQCVSHVTTDTDGVRRHSGFELRISTRLDLPQATVDDTVIHEMIHYFIHYNGLHDTSAHGPIFRSIMQSINVTYGRNLTISHKSTPEEHASAHRGGRPAWHVIAVIYFNDTDKDG
;
A
#
# COMPACT_ATOMS: atom_id res chain seq x y z
N MET A 1 -10.40 12.43 -4.88
CA MET A 1 -10.43 12.90 -3.48
C MET A 1 -9.03 12.88 -2.90
N ARG A 2 -8.70 13.83 -2.05
CA ARG A 2 -7.47 13.78 -1.28
C ARG A 2 -7.83 13.39 0.15
N PRO A 3 -7.44 12.20 0.59
CA PRO A 3 -7.90 11.70 1.88
C PRO A 3 -7.24 12.44 3.05
N THR A 4 -7.93 12.41 4.19
CA THR A 4 -7.36 12.84 5.47
C THR A 4 -6.79 11.63 6.20
N LEU A 5 -6.00 11.88 7.24
CA LEU A 5 -5.53 10.80 8.11
C LEU A 5 -6.69 10.05 8.74
N GLU A 6 -7.71 10.76 9.16
CA GLU A 6 -8.89 10.13 9.75
C GLU A 6 -9.59 9.20 8.78
N TYR A 7 -9.71 9.63 7.53
CA TYR A 7 -10.31 8.79 6.48
C TYR A 7 -9.53 7.50 6.30
N ILE A 8 -8.20 7.61 6.15
CA ILE A 8 -7.36 6.43 5.93
C ILE A 8 -7.41 5.50 7.15
N ARG A 9 -7.39 6.05 8.37
CA ARG A 9 -7.48 5.25 9.59
C ARG A 9 -8.80 4.47 9.62
N GLU A 10 -9.90 5.14 9.30
CA GLU A 10 -11.20 4.52 9.29
C GLU A 10 -11.28 3.42 8.22
N ARG A 11 -10.73 3.67 7.05
CA ARG A 11 -10.69 2.67 5.99
C ARG A 11 -9.82 1.47 6.36
N PHE A 12 -8.67 1.73 6.94
CA PHE A 12 -7.81 0.65 7.44
C PHE A 12 -8.59 -0.25 8.41
N ASP A 13 -9.24 0.34 9.39
CA ASP A 13 -9.99 -0.44 10.38
C ASP A 13 -11.12 -1.22 9.73
N HIS A 14 -11.83 -0.59 8.81
CA HIS A 14 -12.93 -1.24 8.10
C HIS A 14 -12.44 -2.45 7.29
N PHE A 15 -11.42 -2.26 6.49
CA PHE A 15 -10.89 -3.34 5.66
C PHE A 15 -10.22 -4.43 6.47
N ASN A 16 -9.60 -4.06 7.59
CA ASN A 16 -9.03 -5.04 8.50
C ASN A 16 -10.12 -5.99 9.00
N ARG A 17 -11.24 -5.45 9.45
CA ARG A 17 -12.37 -6.26 9.90
C ARG A 17 -12.97 -7.08 8.76
N GLN A 18 -13.12 -6.48 7.60
CA GLN A 18 -13.81 -7.11 6.48
C GLN A 18 -12.97 -8.18 5.79
N MET A 19 -11.68 -7.93 5.59
CA MET A 19 -10.83 -8.73 4.71
C MET A 19 -9.74 -9.51 5.45
N PHE A 20 -9.35 -9.06 6.64
CA PHE A 20 -8.23 -9.65 7.37
C PHE A 20 -8.64 -10.17 8.75
N GLY A 21 -9.93 -10.30 8.98
CA GLY A 21 -10.45 -10.86 10.23
C GLY A 21 -10.16 -10.02 11.46
N GLY A 22 -9.84 -8.74 11.29
CA GLY A 22 -9.50 -7.86 12.39
C GLY A 22 -8.17 -8.18 13.05
N ARG A 23 -7.31 -8.94 12.39
CA ARG A 23 -6.09 -9.47 13.01
C ARG A 23 -4.88 -8.57 12.87
N LEU A 24 -4.94 -7.55 12.03
CA LEU A 24 -3.80 -6.66 11.83
C LEU A 24 -3.78 -5.59 12.92
N PRO A 25 -2.67 -5.48 13.67
CA PRO A 25 -2.55 -4.39 14.65
C PRO A 25 -2.56 -3.02 13.98
N SER A 26 -3.01 -2.01 14.70
CA SER A 26 -2.91 -0.63 14.23
C SER A 26 -1.46 -0.23 14.07
N ILE A 27 -1.18 0.53 13.03
CA ILE A 27 0.17 1.04 12.75
C ILE A 27 0.08 2.52 12.43
N PRO A 28 1.21 3.24 12.53
CA PRO A 28 1.23 4.64 12.11
C PRO A 28 0.84 4.80 10.64
N ILE A 29 0.10 5.84 10.36
CA ILE A 29 -0.30 6.20 9.00
C ILE A 29 0.20 7.61 8.74
N ARG A 30 0.85 7.81 7.59
CA ARG A 30 1.34 9.12 7.17
C ARG A 30 0.82 9.46 5.79
N LEU A 31 0.46 10.71 5.61
CA LEU A 31 0.19 11.28 4.30
C LEU A 31 1.50 11.86 3.75
N SER A 32 1.65 11.81 2.45
CA SER A 32 2.85 12.32 1.80
C SER A 32 2.48 13.02 0.49
N ASN A 33 3.46 13.70 -0.13
CA ASN A 33 3.31 14.30 -1.44
C ASN A 33 4.20 13.58 -2.45
N ALA A 34 4.37 12.27 -2.29
CA ALA A 34 5.27 11.49 -3.13
C ALA A 34 4.78 11.41 -4.55
N ALA A 35 5.71 11.50 -5.50
CA ALA A 35 5.42 11.38 -6.92
C ALA A 35 5.67 9.97 -7.45
N SER A 36 6.39 9.15 -6.70
CA SER A 36 6.81 7.84 -7.15
C SER A 36 5.93 6.68 -6.69
N TYR A 37 4.96 6.96 -5.82
CA TYR A 37 4.04 5.91 -5.35
C TYR A 37 2.71 6.53 -4.96
N LEU A 38 1.66 5.70 -5.00
CA LEU A 38 0.36 6.06 -4.43
C LEU A 38 0.29 5.68 -2.97
N GLY A 39 0.82 4.53 -2.63
CA GLY A 39 0.90 4.07 -1.27
C GLY A 39 2.18 3.28 -1.05
N GLN A 40 2.57 3.16 0.21
CA GLN A 40 3.78 2.46 0.58
C GLN A 40 3.61 1.87 1.98
N CYS A 41 4.05 0.64 2.15
CA CYS A 41 4.17 0.04 3.47
C CYS A 41 5.66 -0.11 3.76
N VAL A 42 6.12 0.44 4.85
CA VAL A 42 7.53 0.35 5.23
C VAL A 42 7.66 -0.38 6.55
N SER A 43 8.81 -0.97 6.76
CA SER A 43 9.09 -1.70 8.00
C SER A 43 10.58 -1.70 8.27
N HIS A 44 10.92 -2.07 9.50
CA HIS A 44 12.31 -2.40 9.84
C HIS A 44 12.52 -3.88 9.63
N VAL A 45 13.63 -4.22 9.00
CA VAL A 45 13.99 -5.61 8.78
C VAL A 45 15.20 -5.94 9.63
N THR A 46 15.11 -7.01 10.41
CA THR A 46 16.23 -7.54 11.16
C THR A 46 16.46 -8.99 10.71
N THR A 47 17.74 -9.38 10.66
CA THR A 47 18.10 -10.76 10.36
C THR A 47 18.67 -11.37 11.62
N ASP A 48 18.07 -12.46 12.11
CA ASP A 48 18.57 -13.12 13.30
C ASP A 48 19.77 -14.02 12.97
N THR A 49 20.27 -14.69 14.00
CA THR A 49 21.45 -15.55 13.83
C THR A 49 21.20 -16.73 12.91
N ASP A 50 19.94 -17.09 12.71
CA ASP A 50 19.57 -18.20 11.82
C ASP A 50 19.40 -17.74 10.38
N GLY A 51 19.61 -16.45 10.10
CA GLY A 51 19.41 -15.90 8.77
C GLY A 51 17.95 -15.57 8.46
N VAL A 52 17.04 -15.68 9.43
CA VAL A 52 15.63 -15.37 9.23
C VAL A 52 15.40 -13.87 9.29
N ARG A 53 14.75 -13.35 8.27
CA ARG A 53 14.38 -11.93 8.22
C ARG A 53 13.05 -11.72 8.93
N ARG A 54 13.03 -10.74 9.82
CA ARG A 54 11.82 -10.37 10.57
C ARG A 54 11.51 -8.92 10.35
N HIS A 55 10.23 -8.64 10.15
CA HIS A 55 9.74 -7.29 9.92
C HIS A 55 9.06 -6.76 11.17
N SER A 56 9.32 -5.50 11.48
CA SER A 56 8.70 -4.81 12.62
C SER A 56 8.64 -3.32 12.32
N GLY A 57 7.96 -2.56 13.19
CA GLY A 57 7.88 -1.12 13.04
C GLY A 57 7.20 -0.69 11.75
N PHE A 58 6.11 -1.34 11.41
CA PHE A 58 5.38 -1.07 10.17
C PHE A 58 4.77 0.34 10.18
N GLU A 59 4.74 0.94 9.00
CA GLU A 59 4.11 2.24 8.80
C GLU A 59 3.47 2.24 7.42
N LEU A 60 2.26 2.80 7.34
CA LEU A 60 1.52 2.94 6.10
C LEU A 60 1.64 4.38 5.61
N ARG A 61 2.00 4.57 4.36
CA ARG A 61 2.12 5.88 3.74
C ARG A 61 1.22 5.97 2.53
N ILE A 62 0.44 7.05 2.46
CA ILE A 62 -0.48 7.30 1.34
C ILE A 62 -0.14 8.66 0.76
N SER A 63 0.09 8.70 -0.54
CA SER A 63 0.36 9.96 -1.23
C SER A 63 -0.94 10.68 -1.52
N THR A 64 -0.95 11.98 -1.24
CA THR A 64 -2.08 12.85 -1.57
C THR A 64 -1.73 13.79 -2.71
N ARG A 65 -0.67 13.48 -3.45
CA ARG A 65 -0.24 14.33 -4.56
C ARG A 65 -1.29 14.46 -5.64
N LEU A 66 -1.97 13.37 -5.95
CA LEU A 66 -3.02 13.35 -6.95
C LEU A 66 -4.39 13.35 -6.31
N ASP A 67 -5.35 13.96 -6.99
CA ASP A 67 -6.75 13.90 -6.60
C ASP A 67 -7.36 12.67 -7.27
N LEU A 68 -7.45 11.57 -6.53
CA LEU A 68 -7.84 10.29 -7.07
C LEU A 68 -9.30 9.98 -6.74
N PRO A 69 -9.96 9.13 -7.57
CA PRO A 69 -11.27 8.61 -7.18
C PRO A 69 -11.20 7.90 -5.82
N GLN A 70 -12.28 7.98 -5.07
CA GLN A 70 -12.35 7.34 -3.76
C GLN A 70 -12.03 5.84 -3.85
N ALA A 71 -12.55 5.17 -4.87
CA ALA A 71 -12.28 3.74 -5.04
C ALA A 71 -10.79 3.46 -5.22
N THR A 72 -10.08 4.33 -5.92
CA THR A 72 -8.63 4.18 -6.11
C THR A 72 -7.87 4.41 -4.80
N VAL A 73 -8.30 5.38 -4.01
CA VAL A 73 -7.71 5.60 -2.69
C VAL A 73 -7.89 4.37 -1.81
N ASP A 74 -9.11 3.85 -1.78
CA ASP A 74 -9.43 2.66 -0.98
C ASP A 74 -8.66 1.43 -1.46
N ASP A 75 -8.58 1.24 -2.77
CA ASP A 75 -7.80 0.12 -3.32
C ASP A 75 -6.32 0.24 -2.99
N THR A 76 -5.80 1.45 -2.93
CA THR A 76 -4.41 1.69 -2.53
C THR A 76 -4.20 1.27 -1.07
N VAL A 77 -5.12 1.64 -0.19
CA VAL A 77 -5.04 1.23 1.22
C VAL A 77 -5.02 -0.30 1.32
N ILE A 78 -5.93 -0.95 0.62
CA ILE A 78 -6.00 -2.42 0.65
C ILE A 78 -4.72 -3.04 0.11
N HIS A 79 -4.20 -2.52 -0.98
CA HIS A 79 -2.95 -2.99 -1.58
C HIS A 79 -1.82 -2.99 -0.55
N GLU A 80 -1.66 -1.89 0.18
CA GLU A 80 -0.61 -1.79 1.18
C GLU A 80 -0.90 -2.68 2.38
N MET A 81 -2.18 -2.89 2.71
CA MET A 81 -2.54 -3.82 3.78
C MET A 81 -2.19 -5.27 3.43
N ILE A 82 -2.25 -5.65 2.15
CA ILE A 82 -1.81 -6.98 1.74
C ILE A 82 -0.31 -7.14 2.00
N HIS A 83 0.49 -6.14 1.67
CA HIS A 83 1.92 -6.17 1.99
C HIS A 83 2.15 -6.29 3.49
N TYR A 84 1.43 -5.51 4.28
CA TYR A 84 1.51 -5.57 5.73
C TYR A 84 1.16 -6.97 6.23
N PHE A 85 0.05 -7.54 5.74
CA PHE A 85 -0.39 -8.88 6.13
C PHE A 85 0.69 -9.94 5.85
N ILE A 86 1.27 -9.91 4.66
CA ILE A 86 2.29 -10.88 4.26
C ILE A 86 3.49 -10.82 5.20
N HIS A 87 4.02 -9.62 5.43
CA HIS A 87 5.23 -9.46 6.22
C HIS A 87 4.98 -9.57 7.71
N TYR A 88 3.83 -9.14 8.17
CA TYR A 88 3.46 -9.29 9.57
C TYR A 88 3.36 -10.77 9.96
N ASN A 89 2.83 -11.60 9.06
CA ASN A 89 2.67 -13.01 9.31
C ASN A 89 3.90 -13.85 8.93
N GLY A 90 4.98 -13.21 8.54
CA GLY A 90 6.22 -13.92 8.22
C GLY A 90 6.13 -14.76 6.96
N LEU A 91 5.23 -14.44 6.05
CA LEU A 91 5.14 -15.10 4.76
C LEU A 91 6.23 -14.57 3.83
N HIS A 92 6.72 -15.42 2.96
CA HIS A 92 7.80 -15.07 2.05
C HIS A 92 7.36 -15.27 0.61
N ASP A 93 7.21 -14.17 -0.11
CA ASP A 93 6.92 -14.22 -1.52
C ASP A 93 8.22 -14.19 -2.32
N THR A 94 8.16 -14.60 -3.60
CA THR A 94 9.33 -14.61 -4.46
C THR A 94 9.72 -13.21 -4.93
N SER A 95 8.79 -12.28 -4.84
CA SER A 95 8.99 -10.88 -5.18
C SER A 95 7.96 -10.05 -4.44
N ALA A 96 8.05 -8.73 -4.57
CA ALA A 96 7.13 -7.83 -3.89
C ALA A 96 5.66 -8.11 -4.24
N HIS A 97 5.40 -8.47 -5.50
CA HIS A 97 4.05 -8.83 -5.96
C HIS A 97 4.06 -10.23 -6.54
N GLY A 98 4.58 -11.17 -5.78
CA GLY A 98 4.67 -12.56 -6.20
C GLY A 98 3.37 -13.33 -6.05
N PRO A 99 3.43 -14.66 -6.15
CA PRO A 99 2.23 -15.49 -6.11
C PRO A 99 1.35 -15.31 -4.89
N ILE A 100 1.94 -15.10 -3.71
CA ILE A 100 1.15 -14.91 -2.48
C ILE A 100 0.37 -13.61 -2.57
N PHE A 101 1.04 -12.51 -2.92
CA PHE A 101 0.37 -11.21 -3.07
C PHE A 101 -0.75 -11.30 -4.10
N ARG A 102 -0.46 -11.87 -5.27
CA ARG A 102 -1.43 -11.94 -6.37
C ARG A 102 -2.63 -12.80 -6.01
N SER A 103 -2.42 -13.87 -5.28
CA SER A 103 -3.51 -14.73 -4.83
C SER A 103 -4.45 -14.00 -3.89
N ILE A 104 -3.91 -13.28 -2.93
CA ILE A 104 -4.72 -12.49 -1.99
C ILE A 104 -5.45 -11.38 -2.75
N MET A 105 -4.75 -10.67 -3.62
CA MET A 105 -5.32 -9.60 -4.42
C MET A 105 -6.50 -10.10 -5.26
N GLN A 106 -6.35 -11.21 -5.96
CA GLN A 106 -7.41 -11.76 -6.78
C GLN A 106 -8.60 -12.20 -5.95
N SER A 107 -8.35 -12.81 -4.81
CA SER A 107 -9.41 -13.22 -3.90
C SER A 107 -10.24 -12.02 -3.43
N ILE A 108 -9.57 -10.93 -3.07
CA ILE A 108 -10.25 -9.71 -2.65
C ILE A 108 -11.04 -9.11 -3.81
N ASN A 109 -10.45 -9.06 -4.99
CA ASN A 109 -11.14 -8.51 -6.16
C ASN A 109 -12.42 -9.28 -6.46
N VAL A 110 -12.37 -10.60 -6.42
CA VAL A 110 -13.53 -11.44 -6.71
C VAL A 110 -14.57 -11.35 -5.60
N THR A 111 -14.13 -11.44 -4.36
CA THR A 111 -15.05 -11.51 -3.21
C THR A 111 -15.75 -10.20 -2.96
N TYR A 112 -15.05 -9.07 -3.12
CA TYR A 112 -15.57 -7.77 -2.73
C TYR A 112 -15.82 -6.84 -3.91
N GLY A 113 -15.66 -7.34 -5.13
CA GLY A 113 -15.89 -6.51 -6.32
C GLY A 113 -14.92 -5.34 -6.44
N ARG A 114 -13.67 -5.53 -6.00
CA ARG A 114 -12.68 -4.48 -6.06
C ARG A 114 -11.84 -4.58 -7.33
N ASN A 115 -11.00 -3.60 -7.56
CA ASN A 115 -10.18 -3.51 -8.75
C ASN A 115 -8.72 -3.23 -8.36
N LEU A 116 -8.20 -4.01 -7.43
CA LEU A 116 -6.80 -3.89 -7.02
C LEU A 116 -5.88 -4.25 -8.17
N THR A 117 -4.84 -3.47 -8.34
CA THR A 117 -3.80 -3.69 -9.34
C THR A 117 -2.44 -3.56 -8.71
N ILE A 118 -1.41 -3.97 -9.44
CA ILE A 118 -0.03 -3.85 -8.96
C ILE A 118 0.47 -2.44 -9.16
N SER A 119 0.04 -1.78 -10.22
CA SER A 119 0.44 -0.41 -10.50
C SER A 119 -0.74 0.38 -11.04
N HIS A 120 -0.65 1.69 -10.94
CA HIS A 120 -1.69 2.59 -11.39
C HIS A 120 -1.12 3.56 -12.43
N LYS A 121 -1.79 3.68 -13.56
CA LYS A 121 -1.48 4.70 -14.55
C LYS A 121 -2.33 5.92 -14.30
N SER A 122 -1.67 7.05 -14.11
CA SER A 122 -2.39 8.30 -13.89
C SER A 122 -3.08 8.76 -15.17
N THR A 123 -4.29 9.26 -15.01
CA THR A 123 -5.00 9.90 -16.11
C THR A 123 -4.52 11.34 -16.27
N PRO A 124 -4.80 11.98 -17.42
CA PRO A 124 -4.47 13.41 -17.56
C PRO A 124 -5.13 14.27 -16.48
N GLU A 125 -6.34 13.94 -16.07
CA GLU A 125 -7.03 14.68 -15.02
C GLU A 125 -6.34 14.54 -13.68
N GLU A 126 -5.86 13.35 -13.37
CA GLU A 126 -5.12 13.11 -12.13
C GLU A 126 -3.82 13.89 -12.13
N HIS A 127 -3.12 13.92 -13.25
CA HIS A 127 -1.90 14.71 -13.38
C HIS A 127 -2.16 16.20 -13.22
N ALA A 128 -3.24 16.68 -13.79
CA ALA A 128 -3.61 18.09 -13.67
C ALA A 128 -3.92 18.47 -12.24
N SER A 129 -4.36 17.52 -11.41
CA SER A 129 -4.71 17.76 -10.00
C SER A 129 -3.50 17.71 -9.08
N ALA A 130 -2.32 17.37 -9.57
CA ALA A 130 -1.15 17.17 -8.72
C ALA A 130 -0.81 18.43 -7.93
N HIS A 131 -0.40 18.24 -6.67
CA HIS A 131 0.06 19.34 -5.85
C HIS A 131 1.34 19.93 -6.41
N ARG A 132 1.43 21.24 -6.39
CA ARG A 132 2.59 21.93 -6.89
C ARG A 132 3.65 22.02 -5.83
N GLY A 133 4.30 20.97 -5.59
CA GLY A 133 5.39 20.96 -4.65
C GLY A 133 6.72 20.80 -5.34
N GLY A 134 6.79 21.00 -6.65
CA GLY A 134 8.02 20.80 -7.35
C GLY A 134 7.79 20.39 -8.79
N ARG A 135 8.39 19.30 -9.23
CA ARG A 135 8.31 18.89 -10.61
C ARG A 135 6.94 18.34 -10.97
N PRO A 136 6.54 18.46 -12.23
CA PRO A 136 5.33 17.81 -12.71
C PRO A 136 5.35 16.34 -12.40
N ALA A 137 4.19 15.80 -12.17
CA ALA A 137 4.05 14.38 -11.92
C ALA A 137 4.38 13.57 -13.16
N TRP A 138 4.65 12.31 -12.95
CA TRP A 138 4.98 11.39 -14.01
C TRP A 138 3.80 10.57 -14.43
N HIS A 139 3.96 9.88 -15.52
CA HIS A 139 2.86 9.21 -16.18
C HIS A 139 2.39 7.94 -15.51
N VAL A 140 3.29 7.25 -14.86
CA VAL A 140 2.97 5.97 -14.22
C VAL A 140 3.40 6.05 -12.79
N ILE A 141 2.48 5.69 -11.90
CA ILE A 141 2.78 5.66 -10.48
C ILE A 141 2.58 4.23 -10.02
N ALA A 142 3.67 3.59 -9.68
CA ALA A 142 3.61 2.27 -9.11
C ALA A 142 3.18 2.36 -7.65
N VAL A 143 2.39 1.39 -7.23
CA VAL A 143 2.11 1.26 -5.81
C VAL A 143 3.30 0.56 -5.21
N ILE A 144 4.09 1.28 -4.45
CA ILE A 144 5.31 0.78 -3.83
C ILE A 144 4.96 0.36 -2.42
N TYR A 145 5.64 -0.60 -1.93
CA TYR A 145 5.19 -1.46 -0.91
C TYR A 145 6.15 -1.51 0.25
N PHE A 146 7.43 -1.69 0.07
CA PHE A 146 8.37 -1.78 1.16
C PHE A 146 9.53 -0.85 0.95
N ASN A 147 10.18 -0.51 2.07
CA ASN A 147 11.35 0.32 2.04
C ASN A 147 12.52 -0.46 1.44
N ASP A 148 13.65 0.20 1.34
CA ASP A 148 14.84 -0.35 0.70
C ASP A 148 15.37 -1.60 1.35
N THR A 149 15.10 -1.81 2.62
CA THR A 149 15.61 -2.98 3.31
C THR A 149 14.91 -4.25 2.86
N ASP A 150 13.78 -4.11 2.14
CA ASP A 150 13.02 -5.25 1.68
C ASP A 150 12.73 -5.19 0.19
N LYS A 151 13.44 -4.43 -0.56
CA LYS A 151 13.14 -4.26 -1.98
C LYS A 151 13.41 -5.50 -2.81
N ASP A 152 14.14 -6.43 -2.29
CA ASP A 152 14.42 -7.66 -3.01
C ASP A 152 13.32 -8.66 -2.92
N GLY A 153 12.39 -8.42 -2.07
CA GLY A 153 11.47 -9.48 -1.92
C GLY A 153 10.20 -9.14 -1.35
#